data_bb29dae92d21d6849481ac50fef4b57e
#
_entry.id   bb29dae92d21d6849481ac50fef4b57e
#
_cell.length_a   1.000
_cell.length_b   1.000
_cell.length_c   1.000
_cell.angle_alpha   90.00
_cell.angle_beta   90.00
_cell.angle_gamma   90.00
#
_symmetry.space_group_name_H-M   'P 1'
#
loop_
_entity.id
_entity.type
_entity.pdbx_description
1 polymer ?
#
loop_
_entity_poly.entity_id
_entity_poly.type
_entity_poly.pdbx_seq_one_letter_code
_entity_poly.pdbx_strand_id
1 'polypeptide(L)'
;VLGSPLTCDFACISLSDLLTPWEKIEQRLRGAAAGDFCIVLYNPSSKKRTDHLRRACDILLEIVPPETVCGLVRSIGREGENCTLTTLGELRDTQVDMLTTVFVGNSRTRVMDGRMVTPRGYRGV
;
A
#
# COMPACT_ATOMS: atom_id res chain seq x y z
N VAL A 1 12.99 -2.03 9.74
CA VAL A 1 12.01 -0.99 9.58
C VAL A 1 10.60 -1.58 9.59
N LEU A 2 9.97 -1.73 8.42
CA LEU A 2 8.60 -2.27 8.35
C LEU A 2 8.55 -3.79 8.46
N GLY A 3 9.63 -4.45 8.14
CA GLY A 3 9.72 -5.91 8.06
C GLY A 3 10.04 -6.34 6.64
N SER A 4 9.44 -7.44 6.20
CA SER A 4 9.68 -7.97 4.86
C SER A 4 8.36 -8.06 4.08
N PRO A 5 7.75 -6.92 3.73
CA PRO A 5 6.46 -6.95 3.04
C PRO A 5 6.57 -7.35 1.57
N LEU A 6 7.74 -7.24 0.95
CA LEU A 6 7.92 -7.41 -0.50
C LEU A 6 8.83 -8.58 -0.87
N THR A 7 8.61 -9.73 -0.25
CA THR A 7 9.40 -10.94 -0.57
C THR A 7 8.83 -11.72 -1.76
N CYS A 8 7.76 -11.23 -2.38
CA CYS A 8 7.15 -11.81 -3.57
C CYS A 8 6.98 -10.72 -4.62
N ASP A 9 6.29 -11.03 -5.69
CA ASP A 9 6.05 -10.05 -6.76
C ASP A 9 5.28 -8.86 -6.20
N PHE A 10 5.68 -7.66 -6.58
CA PHE A 10 5.03 -6.45 -6.12
C PHE A 10 4.94 -5.42 -7.25
N ALA A 11 4.06 -4.46 -7.08
CA ALA A 11 3.85 -3.37 -8.03
C ALA A 11 4.01 -2.04 -7.31
N CYS A 12 4.79 -1.13 -7.91
CA CYS A 12 4.93 0.25 -7.42
C CYS A 12 4.04 1.15 -8.27
N ILE A 13 3.11 1.83 -7.64
CA ILE A 13 2.13 2.66 -8.34
C ILE A 13 2.12 4.06 -7.76
N SER A 14 2.31 5.06 -8.62
CA SER A 14 2.18 6.45 -8.23
C SER A 14 0.71 6.83 -8.23
N LEU A 15 0.27 7.51 -7.18
CA LEU A 15 -1.10 8.03 -7.11
C LEU A 15 -1.20 9.46 -7.62
N SER A 16 -0.11 10.02 -8.16
CA SER A 16 -0.12 11.35 -8.76
C SER A 16 -0.80 11.29 -10.13
N ASP A 17 -1.80 12.13 -10.33
CA ASP A 17 -2.50 12.22 -11.61
C ASP A 17 -2.05 13.42 -12.44
N LEU A 18 -0.92 14.02 -12.12
CA LEU A 18 -0.41 15.18 -12.86
C LEU A 18 -0.02 14.84 -14.30
N LEU A 19 0.63 13.69 -14.49
CA LEU A 19 1.09 13.25 -15.81
C LEU A 19 0.37 12.00 -16.30
N THR A 20 -0.35 11.32 -15.42
CA THR A 20 -1.03 10.06 -15.74
C THR A 20 -2.52 10.22 -15.44
N PRO A 21 -3.41 9.95 -16.40
CA PRO A 21 -4.85 10.02 -16.13
C PRO A 21 -5.24 9.07 -15.00
N TRP A 22 -6.22 9.48 -14.20
CA TRP A 22 -6.68 8.68 -13.08
C TRP A 22 -7.19 7.29 -13.52
N GLU A 23 -7.81 7.21 -14.68
CA GLU A 23 -8.30 5.94 -15.23
C GLU A 23 -7.16 4.92 -15.41
N LYS A 24 -5.97 5.40 -15.78
CA LYS A 24 -4.79 4.54 -15.88
C LYS A 24 -4.36 4.03 -14.52
N ILE A 25 -4.39 4.92 -13.53
CA ILE A 25 -4.04 4.56 -12.17
C ILE A 25 -5.02 3.50 -11.64
N GLU A 26 -6.31 3.67 -11.91
CA GLU A 26 -7.32 2.68 -11.53
C GLU A 26 -7.06 1.31 -12.17
N GLN A 27 -6.70 1.29 -13.46
CA GLN A 27 -6.39 0.04 -14.15
C GLN A 27 -5.22 -0.68 -13.49
N ARG A 28 -4.19 0.09 -13.12
CA ARG A 28 -3.01 -0.48 -12.47
C ARG A 28 -3.33 -1.04 -11.10
N LEU A 29 -4.14 -0.32 -10.33
CA LEU A 29 -4.57 -0.78 -9.01
C LEU A 29 -5.38 -2.06 -9.11
N ARG A 30 -6.34 -2.12 -10.02
CA ARG A 30 -7.18 -3.31 -10.19
C ARG A 30 -6.37 -4.50 -10.69
N GLY A 31 -5.45 -4.26 -11.63
CA GLY A 31 -4.60 -5.33 -12.15
C GLY A 31 -3.69 -5.92 -11.09
N ALA A 32 -3.06 -5.08 -10.28
CA ALA A 32 -2.18 -5.54 -9.21
C ALA A 32 -2.96 -6.30 -8.14
N ALA A 33 -4.14 -5.81 -7.77
CA ALA A 33 -4.98 -6.47 -6.77
C ALA A 33 -5.49 -7.82 -7.29
N ALA A 34 -5.92 -7.87 -8.55
CA ALA A 34 -6.40 -9.11 -9.16
C ALA A 34 -5.30 -10.15 -9.28
N GLY A 35 -4.05 -9.72 -9.44
CA GLY A 35 -2.90 -10.61 -9.51
C GLY A 35 -2.34 -11.02 -8.16
N ASP A 36 -2.96 -10.57 -7.07
CA ASP A 36 -2.50 -10.82 -5.70
C ASP A 36 -1.08 -10.31 -5.44
N PHE A 37 -0.71 -9.20 -6.07
CA PHE A 37 0.58 -8.54 -5.85
C PHE A 37 0.56 -7.78 -4.54
N CYS A 38 1.72 -7.70 -3.89
CA CYS A 38 1.92 -6.66 -2.88
C CYS A 38 2.02 -5.34 -3.62
N ILE A 39 1.46 -4.28 -3.07
CA ILE A 39 1.38 -2.99 -3.75
C ILE A 39 2.09 -1.92 -2.94
N VAL A 40 2.94 -1.15 -3.61
CA VAL A 40 3.59 0.02 -3.00
C VAL A 40 2.99 1.26 -3.67
N LEU A 41 2.39 2.12 -2.86
CA LEU A 41 1.78 3.35 -3.33
C LEU A 41 2.63 4.53 -2.88
N TYR A 42 2.98 5.41 -3.81
CA TYR A 42 3.73 6.61 -3.50
C TYR A 42 3.00 7.83 -4.09
N ASN A 43 3.36 9.01 -3.62
CA ASN A 43 2.64 10.25 -3.90
C ASN A 43 1.15 10.13 -3.54
N PRO A 44 0.84 9.67 -2.30
CA PRO A 44 -0.55 9.37 -1.94
C PRO A 44 -1.39 10.61 -1.69
N SER A 45 -0.77 11.77 -1.60
CA SER A 45 -1.48 13.02 -1.30
C SER A 45 -0.66 14.20 -1.80
N SER A 46 -1.30 15.32 -2.04
CA SER A 46 -0.64 16.58 -2.36
C SER A 46 -1.42 17.72 -1.69
N LYS A 47 -0.90 18.94 -1.75
CA LYS A 47 -1.58 20.10 -1.16
C LYS A 47 -2.97 20.32 -1.75
N LYS A 48 -3.14 20.01 -3.04
CA LYS A 48 -4.40 20.22 -3.75
C LYS A 48 -5.29 18.98 -3.80
N ARG A 49 -4.71 17.81 -3.60
CA ARG A 49 -5.41 16.53 -3.76
C ARG A 49 -5.12 15.64 -2.56
N THR A 50 -6.04 15.63 -1.62
CA THR A 50 -5.88 14.90 -0.36
C THR A 50 -6.69 13.62 -0.32
N ASP A 51 -7.45 13.32 -1.37
CA ASP A 51 -8.34 12.15 -1.41
C ASP A 51 -7.82 10.99 -2.26
N HIS A 52 -6.63 11.11 -2.83
CA HIS A 52 -6.07 10.07 -3.72
C HIS A 52 -5.96 8.72 -3.02
N LEU A 53 -5.43 8.71 -1.80
CA LEU A 53 -5.28 7.45 -1.07
C LEU A 53 -6.64 6.82 -0.79
N ARG A 54 -7.62 7.62 -0.39
CA ARG A 54 -8.97 7.12 -0.12
C ARG A 54 -9.58 6.51 -1.38
N ARG A 55 -9.43 7.19 -2.51
CA ARG A 55 -9.94 6.69 -3.79
C ARG A 55 -9.25 5.40 -4.20
N ALA A 56 -7.93 5.32 -3.99
CA ALA A 56 -7.18 4.09 -4.27
C ALA A 56 -7.66 2.94 -3.38
N CYS A 57 -7.86 3.21 -2.10
CA CYS A 57 -8.36 2.19 -1.17
C CYS A 57 -9.76 1.70 -1.56
N ASP A 58 -10.64 2.61 -1.99
CA ASP A 58 -11.97 2.22 -2.45
C ASP A 58 -11.90 1.26 -3.64
N ILE A 59 -10.98 1.51 -4.57
CA ILE A 59 -10.76 0.62 -5.71
C ILE A 59 -10.24 -0.73 -5.25
N LEU A 60 -9.24 -0.73 -4.38
CA LEU A 60 -8.64 -1.96 -3.88
C LEU A 60 -9.64 -2.80 -3.07
N LEU A 61 -10.51 -2.14 -2.31
CA LEU A 61 -11.53 -2.84 -1.51
C LEU A 61 -12.57 -3.57 -2.35
N GLU A 62 -12.66 -3.29 -3.64
CA GLU A 62 -13.51 -4.05 -4.55
C GLU A 62 -12.99 -5.48 -4.75
N ILE A 63 -11.69 -5.69 -4.53
CA ILE A 63 -11.03 -6.96 -4.81
C ILE A 63 -10.37 -7.54 -3.55
N VAL A 64 -9.81 -6.69 -2.70
CA VAL A 64 -8.98 -7.07 -1.56
C VAL A 64 -9.78 -6.89 -0.27
N PRO A 65 -9.72 -7.88 0.66
CA PRO A 65 -10.45 -7.77 1.93
C PRO A 65 -10.00 -6.57 2.77
N PRO A 66 -10.92 -5.96 3.56
CA PRO A 66 -10.57 -4.80 4.38
C PRO A 66 -9.59 -5.11 5.52
N GLU A 67 -9.48 -6.35 5.95
CA GLU A 67 -8.55 -6.76 6.99
C GLU A 67 -7.13 -7.00 6.48
N THR A 68 -6.87 -6.81 5.18
CA THR A 68 -5.54 -6.97 4.60
C THR A 68 -4.53 -6.06 5.28
N VAL A 69 -3.38 -6.61 5.66
CA VAL A 69 -2.33 -5.89 6.37
C VAL A 69 -1.71 -4.83 5.47
N CYS A 70 -1.63 -3.62 5.99
CA CYS A 70 -0.99 -2.50 5.30
C CYS A 70 0.02 -1.83 6.21
N GLY A 71 0.95 -1.10 5.62
CA GLY A 71 1.94 -0.35 6.36
C GLY A 71 2.14 1.04 5.79
N LEU A 72 2.46 1.97 6.67
CA LEU A 72 2.77 3.34 6.31
C LEU A 72 4.18 3.65 6.78
N VAL A 73 5.01 4.15 5.88
CA VAL A 73 6.36 4.58 6.25
C VAL A 73 6.53 6.03 5.79
N ARG A 74 6.80 6.92 6.75
CA ARG A 74 6.97 8.33 6.47
C ARG A 74 8.45 8.69 6.60
N SER A 75 8.95 9.45 5.62
CA SER A 75 10.33 9.96 5.62
C SER A 75 11.37 8.83 5.74
N ILE A 76 11.25 7.81 4.87
CA ILE A 76 12.16 6.66 4.89
C ILE A 76 13.62 7.11 4.86
N GLY A 77 14.43 6.53 5.75
CA GLY A 77 15.86 6.77 5.81
C GLY A 77 16.25 8.10 6.42
N ARG A 78 15.31 8.85 7.00
CA ARG A 78 15.57 10.12 7.66
C ARG A 78 15.35 10.00 9.15
N GLU A 79 15.98 10.90 9.90
CA GLU A 79 15.69 11.05 11.32
C GLU A 79 14.19 11.34 11.45
N GLY A 80 13.55 10.67 12.39
CA GLY A 80 12.11 10.79 12.55
C GLY A 80 11.30 9.86 11.67
N GLU A 81 11.95 8.87 11.04
CA GLU A 81 11.25 7.83 10.30
C GLU A 81 10.19 7.19 11.18
N ASN A 82 9.00 7.02 10.62
CA ASN A 82 7.85 6.51 11.36
C ASN A 82 7.17 5.40 10.57
N CYS A 83 7.02 4.24 11.20
CA CYS A 83 6.35 3.08 10.60
C CYS A 83 5.08 2.77 11.36
N THR A 84 3.98 2.62 10.67
CA THR A 84 2.69 2.31 11.26
C THR A 84 2.07 1.13 10.53
N LEU A 85 1.57 0.15 11.28
CA LEU A 85 0.82 -0.97 10.70
C LEU A 85 -0.67 -0.66 10.81
N THR A 86 -1.43 -1.05 9.79
CA THR A 86 -2.86 -0.82 9.75
C THR A 86 -3.50 -1.88 8.84
N THR A 87 -4.78 -1.74 8.57
CA THR A 87 -5.50 -2.58 7.62
C THR A 87 -5.99 -1.72 6.46
N LEU A 88 -6.36 -2.38 5.36
CA LEU A 88 -6.84 -1.65 4.18
C LEU A 88 -8.09 -0.83 4.49
N GLY A 89 -9.01 -1.38 5.29
CA GLY A 89 -10.22 -0.66 5.67
C GLY A 89 -9.94 0.59 6.49
N GLU A 90 -8.95 0.53 7.38
CA GLU A 90 -8.56 1.69 8.19
C GLU A 90 -7.71 2.68 7.39
N LEU A 91 -6.91 2.16 6.45
CA LEU A 91 -6.07 2.99 5.59
C LEU A 91 -6.90 3.99 4.80
N ARG A 92 -8.08 3.59 4.38
CA ARG A 92 -9.01 4.43 3.63
C ARG A 92 -9.32 5.74 4.36
N ASP A 93 -9.37 5.70 5.67
CA ASP A 93 -9.71 6.86 6.51
C ASP A 93 -8.49 7.51 7.14
N THR A 94 -7.29 7.12 6.73
CA THR A 94 -6.05 7.65 7.28
C THR A 94 -5.58 8.85 6.47
N GLN A 95 -5.19 9.91 7.16
CA GLN A 95 -4.60 11.09 6.53
C GLN A 95 -3.10 10.86 6.35
N VAL A 96 -2.61 11.14 5.16
CA VAL A 96 -1.18 10.99 4.83
C VAL A 96 -0.70 12.23 4.08
N ASP A 97 0.62 12.39 4.00
CA ASP A 97 1.21 13.47 3.22
C ASP A 97 2.07 12.87 2.10
N MET A 98 2.68 13.74 1.30
CA MET A 98 3.46 13.32 0.14
C MET A 98 4.77 12.61 0.50
N LEU A 99 5.17 12.64 1.79
CA LEU A 99 6.38 11.97 2.26
C LEU A 99 6.08 10.55 2.74
N THR A 100 4.84 10.10 2.64
CA THR A 100 4.42 8.78 3.08
C THR A 100 4.48 7.80 1.92
N THR A 101 5.04 6.61 2.17
CA THR A 101 4.97 5.47 1.26
C THR A 101 4.04 4.45 1.89
N VAL A 102 3.10 3.95 1.12
CA VAL A 102 2.07 3.02 1.59
C VAL A 102 2.36 1.64 1.03
N PHE A 103 2.36 0.64 1.91
CA PHE A 103 2.55 -0.75 1.54
C PHE A 103 1.24 -1.49 1.77
N VAL A 104 0.66 -2.06 0.72
CA VAL A 104 -0.55 -2.88 0.81
C VAL A 104 -0.14 -4.33 0.62
N GLY A 105 -0.41 -5.17 1.61
CA GLY A 105 -0.08 -6.57 1.55
C GLY A 105 -0.97 -7.34 0.58
N ASN A 106 -0.63 -8.60 0.35
CA ASN A 106 -1.46 -9.50 -0.44
C ASN A 106 -2.11 -10.54 0.48
N SER A 107 -2.68 -11.58 -0.12
CA SER A 107 -3.38 -12.62 0.64
C SER A 107 -2.50 -13.35 1.65
N ARG A 108 -1.19 -13.31 1.48
CA ARG A 108 -0.23 -14.00 2.35
C ARG A 108 0.41 -13.12 3.41
N THR A 109 0.23 -11.82 3.32
CA THR A 109 0.87 -10.88 4.24
C THR A 109 0.33 -11.04 5.66
N ARG A 110 1.24 -11.05 6.63
CA ARG A 110 0.92 -11.22 8.06
C ARG A 110 1.66 -10.19 8.89
N VAL A 111 1.19 -9.99 10.10
CA VAL A 111 1.95 -9.25 11.11
C VAL A 111 2.69 -10.27 11.97
N MET A 112 4.00 -10.18 11.98
CA MET A 112 4.87 -11.09 12.75
C MET A 112 5.84 -10.24 13.57
N ASP A 113 5.80 -10.41 14.89
CA ASP A 113 6.65 -9.64 15.82
C ASP A 113 6.51 -8.13 15.62
N GLY A 114 5.28 -7.66 15.39
CA GLY A 114 5.02 -6.24 15.17
C GLY A 114 5.48 -5.73 13.82
N ARG A 115 5.80 -6.62 12.89
CA ARG A 115 6.26 -6.26 11.56
C ARG A 115 5.40 -6.87 10.47
N MET A 116 5.34 -6.18 9.34
CA MET A 116 4.62 -6.65 8.17
C MET A 116 5.50 -7.59 7.36
N VAL A 117 5.04 -8.83 7.16
CA VAL A 117 5.81 -9.86 6.46
C VAL A 117 4.93 -10.54 5.42
N THR A 118 5.45 -10.68 4.21
CA THR A 118 4.79 -11.47 3.16
C THR A 118 5.67 -12.69 2.88
N PRO A 119 5.25 -13.90 3.32
CA PRO A 119 6.01 -15.11 3.04
C PRO A 119 6.11 -15.36 1.54
N ARG A 120 7.19 -15.98 1.11
CA ARG A 120 7.43 -16.23 -0.32
C ARG A 120 6.46 -17.21 -0.95
N GLY A 121 5.74 -17.96 -0.17
CA GLY A 121 4.75 -18.90 -0.70
C GLY A 121 5.35 -20.22 -1.16
N TYR A 122 6.58 -20.52 -0.76
CA TYR A 122 7.16 -21.83 -1.01
C TYR A 122 6.46 -22.86 -0.15
N ARG A 123 6.50 -24.11 -0.62
CA ARG A 123 5.93 -25.21 0.15
C ARG A 123 6.54 -25.27 1.54
N GLY A 124 5.71 -25.35 2.56
CA GLY A 124 6.15 -25.38 3.94
C GLY A 124 6.39 -24.01 4.56
N VAL A 125 6.07 -22.96 3.85
CA VAL A 125 6.25 -21.59 4.32
C VAL A 125 4.90 -20.93 4.52
#